data_0068b61ae1569a563f4e7cace6cef592
#
_entry.id   0068b61ae1569a563f4e7cace6cef592
#
_cell.length_a   1.000
_cell.length_b   1.000
_cell.length_c   1.000
_cell.angle_alpha   90.00
_cell.angle_beta   90.00
_cell.angle_gamma   90.00
#
_symmetry.space_group_name_H-M   'P 1'
#
loop_
_entity.id
_entity.type
_entity.pdbx_description
1 polymer ?
#
loop_
_entity_poly.entity_id
_entity_poly.type
_entity_poly.pdbx_seq_one_letter_code
_entity_poly.pdbx_strand_id
1 'polypeptide(L)'
;MIRLILHLFLFLFLSSYSCEAYRFSSSDQKVLNSFWKYAEEHRLGNLPVNERIPSIARFFLGTPYQSNTLNVTREELPVINLHELDCVTFVENVLALAFLEQYNQQSTEAFVQNIIRLRYRNAEIVDYTSRLHYSSDWLYEMQQAHLLTDITQFAGGIPYSKQICFMSEHSQKYPQLQKDSSLLKKIKTIETAINQRTYYYIPKDKINEACNKIKNGDIILITTHIKGLDTSHLGFAWKKEGKTYLLHASSKGKQVMI
;
A
#
# COMPACT_ATOMS: atom_id res chain seq x y z
N MET A 1 -37.39 3.77 59.44
CA MET A 1 -37.95 3.52 58.09
C MET A 1 -36.82 3.72 57.10
N ILE A 2 -36.22 2.61 56.63
CA ILE A 2 -35.12 2.61 55.67
C ILE A 2 -35.72 2.22 54.32
N ARG A 3 -35.68 3.15 53.34
CA ARG A 3 -36.10 2.87 51.96
C ARG A 3 -34.93 2.30 51.17
N LEU A 4 -35.04 1.04 50.74
CA LEU A 4 -34.12 0.38 49.82
C LEU A 4 -34.41 0.87 48.41
N ILE A 5 -33.45 1.56 47.76
CA ILE A 5 -33.54 1.95 46.35
C ILE A 5 -32.82 0.87 45.54
N LEU A 6 -33.62 0.05 44.85
CA LEU A 6 -33.13 -0.98 43.93
C LEU A 6 -32.71 -0.31 42.60
N HIS A 7 -31.41 -0.21 42.36
CA HIS A 7 -30.90 0.22 41.06
C HIS A 7 -30.90 -0.98 40.11
N LEU A 8 -31.86 -0.96 39.17
CA LEU A 8 -31.95 -1.91 38.07
C LEU A 8 -30.88 -1.53 37.05
N PHE A 9 -29.74 -2.20 37.03
CA PHE A 9 -28.76 -2.10 35.97
C PHE A 9 -29.28 -2.84 34.73
N LEU A 10 -29.81 -2.08 33.77
CA LEU A 10 -30.16 -2.60 32.45
C LEU A 10 -28.85 -2.83 31.65
N PHE A 11 -28.35 -4.07 31.63
CA PHE A 11 -27.30 -4.49 30.72
C PHE A 11 -27.90 -4.55 29.32
N LEU A 12 -27.69 -3.48 28.55
CA LEU A 12 -27.85 -3.51 27.10
C LEU A 12 -26.76 -4.41 26.53
N PHE A 13 -27.10 -5.66 26.20
CA PHE A 13 -26.34 -6.49 25.30
C PHE A 13 -26.39 -5.82 23.91
N LEU A 14 -25.40 -4.98 23.61
CA LEU A 14 -25.08 -4.64 22.24
C LEU A 14 -24.55 -5.92 21.60
N SER A 15 -25.42 -6.66 20.91
CA SER A 15 -25.00 -7.67 19.95
C SER A 15 -24.19 -6.92 18.88
N SER A 16 -22.87 -6.97 18.99
CA SER A 16 -21.97 -6.57 17.93
C SER A 16 -22.23 -7.52 16.75
N TYR A 17 -23.07 -7.08 15.81
CA TYR A 17 -22.99 -7.59 14.46
C TYR A 17 -21.58 -7.26 13.97
N SER A 18 -20.70 -8.25 13.97
CA SER A 18 -19.44 -8.16 13.24
C SER A 18 -19.80 -8.17 11.76
N CYS A 19 -20.12 -7.00 11.21
CA CYS A 19 -19.96 -6.78 9.78
C CYS A 19 -18.50 -7.11 9.49
N GLU A 20 -18.19 -8.01 8.56
CA GLU A 20 -16.82 -8.27 8.14
C GLU A 20 -16.22 -6.94 7.72
N ALA A 21 -15.38 -6.36 8.57
CA ALA A 21 -14.78 -5.05 8.36
C ALA A 21 -13.75 -5.06 7.23
N TYR A 22 -13.45 -6.23 6.64
CA TYR A 22 -12.51 -6.43 5.53
C TYR A 22 -12.77 -7.75 4.80
N ARG A 23 -12.26 -7.89 3.59
CA ARG A 23 -12.35 -9.11 2.80
C ARG A 23 -11.04 -9.87 2.83
N PHE A 24 -11.09 -11.12 3.31
CA PHE A 24 -9.94 -11.99 3.51
C PHE A 24 -10.32 -13.45 3.19
N SER A 25 -9.69 -14.04 2.19
CA SER A 25 -10.04 -15.39 1.73
C SER A 25 -9.31 -16.48 2.51
N SER A 26 -9.79 -17.72 2.40
CA SER A 26 -9.07 -18.87 2.95
C SER A 26 -7.70 -19.10 2.30
N SER A 27 -7.53 -18.68 1.04
CA SER A 27 -6.23 -18.72 0.35
C SER A 27 -5.27 -17.71 0.96
N ASP A 28 -5.73 -16.49 1.25
CA ASP A 28 -4.92 -15.46 1.91
C ASP A 28 -4.53 -15.87 3.32
N GLN A 29 -5.45 -16.51 4.06
CA GLN A 29 -5.15 -17.04 5.38
C GLN A 29 -4.02 -18.10 5.34
N LYS A 30 -4.02 -18.96 4.32
CA LYS A 30 -2.93 -19.93 4.15
C LYS A 30 -1.59 -19.26 3.89
N VAL A 31 -1.57 -18.23 3.05
CA VAL A 31 -0.35 -17.45 2.78
C VAL A 31 0.12 -16.75 4.06
N LEU A 32 -0.79 -16.11 4.80
CA LEU A 32 -0.46 -15.44 6.05
C LEU A 32 0.07 -16.42 7.12
N ASN A 33 -0.52 -17.60 7.24
CA ASN A 33 -0.03 -18.64 8.14
C ASN A 33 1.37 -19.14 7.75
N SER A 34 1.66 -19.22 6.43
CA SER A 34 3.00 -19.54 5.94
C SER A 34 3.99 -18.42 6.21
N PHE A 35 3.53 -17.17 6.13
CA PHE A 35 4.34 -16.01 6.48
C PHE A 35 4.73 -16.01 7.97
N TRP A 36 3.82 -16.37 8.90
CA TRP A 36 4.16 -16.41 10.32
C TRP A 36 5.31 -17.39 10.60
N LYS A 37 5.29 -18.57 9.97
CA LYS A 37 6.39 -19.57 10.07
C LYS A 37 7.69 -18.99 9.51
N TYR A 38 7.63 -18.39 8.31
CA TYR A 38 8.76 -17.71 7.69
C TYR A 38 9.34 -16.62 8.59
N ALA A 39 8.48 -15.79 9.19
CA ALA A 39 8.89 -14.70 10.07
C ALA A 39 9.62 -15.21 11.33
N GLU A 40 9.17 -16.32 11.90
CA GLU A 40 9.82 -16.99 13.03
C GLU A 40 11.18 -17.58 12.63
N GLU A 41 11.25 -18.36 11.54
CA GLU A 41 12.46 -18.98 11.03
C GLU A 41 13.55 -17.95 10.71
N HIS A 42 13.16 -16.80 10.15
CA HIS A 42 14.07 -15.71 9.78
C HIS A 42 14.23 -14.64 10.89
N ARG A 43 13.63 -14.87 12.06
CA ARG A 43 13.69 -13.97 13.23
C ARG A 43 13.38 -12.52 12.91
N LEU A 44 12.37 -12.30 12.05
CA LEU A 44 12.04 -10.96 11.54
C LEU A 44 11.71 -9.96 12.67
N GLY A 45 11.13 -10.42 13.77
CA GLY A 45 10.84 -9.59 14.94
C GLY A 45 12.08 -8.92 15.57
N ASN A 46 13.26 -9.51 15.37
CA ASN A 46 14.52 -8.99 15.92
C ASN A 46 15.22 -7.99 14.98
N LEU A 47 14.73 -7.85 13.74
CA LEU A 47 15.33 -6.97 12.75
C LEU A 47 14.67 -5.58 12.79
N PRO A 48 15.40 -4.50 12.52
CA PRO A 48 14.80 -3.20 12.26
C PRO A 48 13.97 -3.23 10.98
N VAL A 49 12.96 -2.36 10.86
CA VAL A 49 11.98 -2.36 9.77
C VAL A 49 12.62 -2.36 8.39
N ASN A 50 13.65 -1.55 8.18
CA ASN A 50 14.37 -1.46 6.90
C ASN A 50 15.09 -2.75 6.49
N GLU A 51 15.43 -3.63 7.44
CA GLU A 51 16.02 -4.94 7.17
C GLU A 51 14.97 -6.04 6.99
N ARG A 52 13.76 -5.86 7.57
CA ARG A 52 12.63 -6.77 7.37
C ARG A 52 12.11 -6.72 5.93
N ILE A 53 12.00 -5.50 5.35
CA ILE A 53 11.40 -5.27 4.02
C ILE A 53 12.00 -6.17 2.93
N PRO A 54 13.32 -6.23 2.72
CA PRO A 54 13.90 -7.11 1.70
C PRO A 54 13.62 -8.60 1.94
N SER A 55 13.60 -9.02 3.20
CA SER A 55 13.30 -10.41 3.57
C SER A 55 11.83 -10.75 3.26
N ILE A 56 10.91 -9.89 3.67
CA ILE A 56 9.47 -10.09 3.44
C ILE A 56 9.15 -10.01 1.94
N ALA A 57 9.76 -9.09 1.20
CA ALA A 57 9.58 -9.00 -0.24
C ALA A 57 9.99 -10.29 -0.96
N ARG A 58 11.06 -10.96 -0.50
CA ARG A 58 11.50 -12.26 -1.02
C ARG A 58 10.55 -13.41 -0.67
N PHE A 59 9.84 -13.34 0.45
CA PHE A 59 8.82 -14.35 0.80
C PHE A 59 7.78 -14.48 -0.32
N PHE A 60 7.45 -13.39 -1.02
CA PHE A 60 6.47 -13.38 -2.11
C PHE A 60 7.04 -13.78 -3.48
N LEU A 61 8.32 -14.13 -3.63
CA LEU A 61 8.87 -14.55 -4.93
C LEU A 61 8.08 -15.73 -5.50
N GLY A 62 7.71 -15.63 -6.79
CA GLY A 62 6.88 -16.62 -7.48
C GLY A 62 5.36 -16.43 -7.29
N THR A 63 4.90 -15.52 -6.40
CA THR A 63 3.47 -15.24 -6.28
C THR A 63 2.91 -14.72 -7.61
N PRO A 64 1.80 -15.28 -8.14
CA PRO A 64 1.21 -14.90 -9.42
C PRO A 64 0.87 -13.40 -9.49
N TYR A 65 1.02 -12.82 -10.69
CA TYR A 65 0.58 -11.45 -10.96
C TYR A 65 -0.90 -11.42 -11.34
N GLN A 66 -1.68 -10.58 -10.64
CA GLN A 66 -3.06 -10.29 -11.00
C GLN A 66 -3.38 -8.82 -10.75
N SER A 67 -3.85 -8.12 -11.79
CA SER A 67 -4.31 -6.72 -11.65
C SER A 67 -5.77 -6.64 -11.21
N ASN A 68 -6.14 -5.48 -10.67
CA ASN A 68 -7.53 -5.14 -10.30
C ASN A 68 -8.16 -6.01 -9.21
N THR A 69 -7.38 -6.63 -8.35
CA THR A 69 -7.86 -7.51 -7.27
C THR A 69 -8.64 -6.76 -6.17
N LEU A 70 -8.53 -5.43 -6.10
CA LEU A 70 -9.16 -4.62 -5.06
C LEU A 70 -10.60 -4.17 -5.40
N ASN A 71 -11.07 -4.34 -6.65
CA ASN A 71 -12.37 -3.82 -7.11
C ASN A 71 -13.47 -4.88 -7.09
N VAL A 72 -13.56 -5.65 -6.01
CA VAL A 72 -14.46 -6.82 -5.90
C VAL A 72 -15.71 -6.56 -5.07
N THR A 73 -15.83 -5.40 -4.44
CA THR A 73 -16.96 -5.01 -3.60
C THR A 73 -17.71 -3.81 -4.18
N ARG A 74 -19.01 -3.70 -3.87
CA ARG A 74 -19.83 -2.54 -4.23
C ARG A 74 -19.49 -1.33 -3.35
N GLU A 75 -19.30 -1.58 -2.07
CA GLU A 75 -18.86 -0.60 -1.08
C GLU A 75 -17.35 -0.67 -0.92
N GLU A 76 -16.73 0.45 -0.58
CA GLU A 76 -15.29 0.49 -0.35
C GLU A 76 -14.96 -0.24 0.96
N LEU A 77 -14.24 -1.32 0.86
CA LEU A 77 -13.77 -2.14 1.99
C LEU A 77 -12.30 -2.52 1.77
N PRO A 78 -11.52 -2.74 2.82
CA PRO A 78 -10.18 -3.30 2.69
C PRO A 78 -10.27 -4.72 2.10
N VAL A 79 -9.77 -4.88 0.89
CA VAL A 79 -9.59 -6.20 0.28
C VAL A 79 -8.15 -6.62 0.48
N ILE A 80 -7.98 -7.77 1.10
CA ILE A 80 -6.67 -8.42 1.27
C ILE A 80 -6.53 -9.48 0.17
N ASN A 81 -5.43 -9.43 -0.55
CA ASN A 81 -5.03 -10.48 -1.46
C ASN A 81 -3.52 -10.71 -1.30
N LEU A 82 -3.14 -11.91 -0.85
CA LEU A 82 -1.77 -12.31 -0.61
C LEU A 82 -1.29 -13.38 -1.60
N HIS A 83 -2.23 -14.03 -2.32
CA HIS A 83 -1.95 -15.14 -3.22
C HIS A 83 -1.85 -14.73 -4.69
N GLU A 84 -2.30 -13.51 -5.04
CA GLU A 84 -2.18 -12.89 -6.37
C GLU A 84 -1.94 -11.39 -6.20
N LEU A 85 -0.86 -10.87 -6.78
CA LEU A 85 -0.40 -9.51 -6.49
C LEU A 85 -0.17 -8.70 -7.77
N ASP A 86 -0.57 -7.44 -7.77
CA ASP A 86 -0.02 -6.44 -8.68
C ASP A 86 1.13 -5.65 -7.99
N CYS A 87 1.72 -4.70 -8.71
CA CYS A 87 2.86 -3.96 -8.17
C CYS A 87 2.51 -3.13 -6.94
N VAL A 88 1.29 -2.61 -6.84
CA VAL A 88 0.84 -1.79 -5.70
C VAL A 88 0.55 -2.68 -4.50
N THR A 89 -0.29 -3.70 -4.69
CA THR A 89 -0.67 -4.62 -3.61
C THR A 89 0.54 -5.42 -3.08
N PHE A 90 1.52 -5.72 -3.92
CA PHE A 90 2.79 -6.30 -3.49
C PHE A 90 3.51 -5.38 -2.49
N VAL A 91 3.70 -4.11 -2.83
CA VAL A 91 4.39 -3.15 -1.95
C VAL A 91 3.59 -2.89 -0.68
N GLU A 92 2.27 -2.71 -0.76
CA GLU A 92 1.41 -2.54 0.42
C GLU A 92 1.49 -3.72 1.38
N ASN A 93 1.39 -4.95 0.87
CA ASN A 93 1.45 -6.16 1.70
C ASN A 93 2.81 -6.33 2.39
N VAL A 94 3.90 -6.11 1.65
CA VAL A 94 5.26 -6.17 2.22
C VAL A 94 5.44 -5.15 3.33
N LEU A 95 5.02 -3.90 3.12
CA LEU A 95 5.12 -2.85 4.13
C LEU A 95 4.21 -3.11 5.33
N ALA A 96 2.97 -3.57 5.10
CA ALA A 96 2.03 -3.87 6.18
C ALA A 96 2.57 -4.97 7.10
N LEU A 97 3.21 -5.99 6.53
CA LEU A 97 3.89 -7.03 7.29
C LEU A 97 5.16 -6.51 7.97
N ALA A 98 5.94 -5.64 7.32
CA ALA A 98 7.17 -5.08 7.89
C ALA A 98 6.89 -4.14 9.08
N PHE A 99 5.75 -3.46 9.09
CA PHE A 99 5.36 -2.52 10.16
C PHE A 99 4.68 -3.20 11.36
N LEU A 100 4.56 -4.53 11.37
CA LEU A 100 4.09 -5.23 12.56
C LEU A 100 5.07 -5.03 13.73
N GLU A 101 4.54 -4.62 14.88
CA GLU A 101 5.33 -4.40 16.09
C GLU A 101 5.71 -5.73 16.76
N GLN A 102 4.77 -6.69 16.74
CA GLN A 102 4.90 -7.97 17.44
C GLN A 102 4.54 -9.15 16.53
N TYR A 103 5.56 -9.80 15.99
CA TYR A 103 5.36 -10.98 15.13
C TYR A 103 4.88 -12.22 15.89
N ASN A 104 5.21 -12.34 17.17
CA ASN A 104 4.80 -13.48 18.00
C ASN A 104 3.30 -13.53 18.28
N GLN A 105 2.57 -12.42 18.14
CA GLN A 105 1.13 -12.38 18.27
C GLN A 105 0.37 -12.88 17.05
N GLN A 106 1.03 -12.96 15.88
CA GLN A 106 0.47 -13.45 14.61
C GLN A 106 -0.90 -12.80 14.27
N SER A 107 -1.04 -11.50 14.55
CA SER A 107 -2.32 -10.80 14.48
C SER A 107 -2.68 -10.44 13.04
N THR A 108 -3.74 -11.07 12.53
CA THR A 108 -4.37 -10.71 11.24
C THR A 108 -4.94 -9.29 11.30
N GLU A 109 -5.53 -8.90 12.42
CA GLU A 109 -6.11 -7.58 12.62
C GLU A 109 -5.05 -6.48 12.55
N ALA A 110 -3.88 -6.66 13.18
CA ALA A 110 -2.77 -5.72 13.10
C ALA A 110 -2.25 -5.58 11.67
N PHE A 111 -2.17 -6.68 10.93
CA PHE A 111 -1.82 -6.65 9.50
C PHE A 111 -2.85 -5.86 8.68
N VAL A 112 -4.15 -6.12 8.87
CA VAL A 112 -5.23 -5.40 8.18
C VAL A 112 -5.22 -3.90 8.51
N GLN A 113 -4.99 -3.53 9.77
CA GLN A 113 -4.86 -2.13 10.17
C GLN A 113 -3.68 -1.44 9.47
N ASN A 114 -2.55 -2.13 9.31
CA ASN A 114 -1.43 -1.61 8.53
C ASN A 114 -1.78 -1.45 7.03
N ILE A 115 -2.56 -2.37 6.43
CA ILE A 115 -3.07 -2.20 5.06
C ILE A 115 -3.97 -0.96 4.95
N ILE A 116 -4.88 -0.76 5.89
CA ILE A 116 -5.75 0.43 5.91
C ILE A 116 -4.89 1.70 5.99
N ARG A 117 -3.92 1.73 6.88
CA ARG A 117 -2.99 2.86 7.06
C ARG A 117 -2.16 3.18 5.81
N LEU A 118 -1.81 2.18 5.01
CA LEU A 118 -1.01 2.33 3.80
C LEU A 118 -1.85 2.65 2.56
N ARG A 119 -3.09 2.18 2.49
CA ARG A 119 -3.93 2.26 1.28
C ARG A 119 -4.87 3.44 1.26
N TYR A 120 -5.28 3.92 2.44
CA TYR A 120 -6.33 4.93 2.55
C TYR A 120 -5.80 6.23 3.16
N ARG A 121 -6.29 7.35 2.65
CA ARG A 121 -5.99 8.68 3.16
C ARG A 121 -6.39 8.81 4.63
N ASN A 122 -5.48 9.32 5.46
CA ASN A 122 -5.66 9.43 6.93
C ASN A 122 -6.01 8.11 7.62
N ALA A 123 -5.74 6.96 6.99
CA ALA A 123 -6.16 5.64 7.47
C ALA A 123 -7.69 5.51 7.64
N GLU A 124 -8.49 6.26 6.87
CA GLU A 124 -9.95 6.27 6.95
C GLU A 124 -10.59 5.78 5.65
N ILE A 125 -11.62 4.94 5.79
CA ILE A 125 -12.40 4.40 4.66
C ILE A 125 -13.75 5.08 4.66
N VAL A 126 -13.94 6.00 3.72
CA VAL A 126 -15.21 6.74 3.53
C VAL A 126 -15.89 6.28 2.24
N ASP A 127 -15.16 6.30 1.14
CA ASP A 127 -15.62 5.89 -0.18
C ASP A 127 -14.41 5.56 -1.08
N TYR A 128 -14.68 5.26 -2.35
CA TYR A 128 -13.67 4.95 -3.35
C TYR A 128 -12.53 5.97 -3.44
N THR A 129 -12.79 7.26 -3.18
CA THR A 129 -11.81 8.34 -3.29
C THR A 129 -10.88 8.47 -2.08
N SER A 130 -11.20 7.78 -0.96
CA SER A 130 -10.27 7.70 0.18
C SER A 130 -9.07 6.78 -0.11
N ARG A 131 -9.16 5.87 -1.09
CA ARG A 131 -8.03 5.08 -1.57
C ARG A 131 -6.99 5.98 -2.24
N LEU A 132 -5.71 5.74 -1.96
CA LEU A 132 -4.58 6.48 -2.54
C LEU A 132 -4.27 5.94 -3.94
N HIS A 133 -4.90 6.50 -4.97
CA HIS A 133 -4.84 5.99 -6.35
C HIS A 133 -3.58 6.38 -7.12
N TYR A 134 -2.91 7.47 -6.73
CA TYR A 134 -1.70 7.98 -7.37
C TYR A 134 -0.49 7.73 -6.46
N SER A 135 0.61 7.26 -7.03
CA SER A 135 1.83 6.98 -6.24
C SER A 135 2.43 8.24 -5.62
N SER A 136 2.31 9.38 -6.31
CA SER A 136 2.76 10.67 -5.79
C SER A 136 1.93 11.12 -4.59
N ASP A 137 0.62 10.86 -4.60
CA ASP A 137 -0.27 11.15 -3.49
C ASP A 137 -0.01 10.19 -2.33
N TRP A 138 0.16 8.90 -2.63
CA TRP A 138 0.54 7.89 -1.66
C TRP A 138 1.85 8.25 -0.95
N LEU A 139 2.90 8.63 -1.70
CA LEU A 139 4.19 9.04 -1.14
C LEU A 139 4.04 10.24 -0.20
N TYR A 140 3.25 11.25 -0.60
CA TYR A 140 2.98 12.41 0.23
C TYR A 140 2.30 12.02 1.54
N GLU A 141 1.22 11.23 1.49
CA GLU A 141 0.49 10.79 2.69
C GLU A 141 1.38 9.94 3.62
N MET A 142 2.21 9.05 3.06
CA MET A 142 3.15 8.26 3.86
C MET A 142 4.24 9.11 4.52
N GLN A 143 4.66 10.21 3.89
CA GLN A 143 5.58 11.17 4.50
C GLN A 143 4.89 11.96 5.63
N GLN A 144 3.65 12.43 5.42
CA GLN A 144 2.88 13.11 6.47
C GLN A 144 2.64 12.21 7.69
N ALA A 145 2.42 10.92 7.45
CA ALA A 145 2.28 9.91 8.50
C ALA A 145 3.61 9.48 9.14
N HIS A 146 4.75 10.04 8.73
CA HIS A 146 6.11 9.68 9.17
C HIS A 146 6.47 8.20 8.98
N LEU A 147 5.88 7.55 7.98
CA LEU A 147 6.15 6.15 7.65
C LEU A 147 7.30 5.99 6.68
N LEU A 148 7.45 6.92 5.75
CA LEU A 148 8.48 6.92 4.71
C LEU A 148 9.14 8.30 4.62
N THR A 149 10.33 8.34 4.01
CA THR A 149 11.03 9.56 3.64
C THR A 149 11.39 9.52 2.16
N ASP A 150 10.96 10.53 1.40
CA ASP A 150 11.39 10.67 0.01
C ASP A 150 12.85 11.15 -0.04
N ILE A 151 13.73 10.29 -0.54
CA ILE A 151 15.15 10.60 -0.73
C ILE A 151 15.48 10.98 -2.18
N THR A 152 14.51 11.12 -3.05
CA THR A 152 14.71 11.32 -4.50
C THR A 152 15.56 12.56 -4.77
N GLN A 153 15.25 13.70 -4.13
CA GLN A 153 16.06 14.92 -4.27
C GLN A 153 17.48 14.72 -3.77
N PHE A 154 17.67 14.10 -2.60
CA PHE A 154 18.99 13.75 -2.05
C PHE A 154 19.76 12.81 -2.98
N ALA A 155 19.10 11.91 -3.66
CA ALA A 155 19.69 10.98 -4.63
C ALA A 155 20.09 11.65 -5.97
N GLY A 156 19.84 12.94 -6.14
CA GLY A 156 20.17 13.70 -7.34
C GLY A 156 18.97 13.93 -8.28
N GLY A 157 17.77 13.77 -7.73
CA GLY A 157 16.53 14.03 -8.47
C GLY A 157 16.33 15.49 -8.80
N ILE A 158 15.65 15.74 -9.93
CA ILE A 158 15.23 17.06 -10.40
C ILE A 158 13.71 17.20 -10.28
N PRO A 159 13.16 18.43 -10.28
CA PRO A 159 11.72 18.64 -10.18
C PRO A 159 10.94 17.90 -11.28
N TYR A 160 9.83 17.26 -10.87
CA TYR A 160 8.94 16.50 -11.76
C TYR A 160 7.70 17.34 -12.09
N SER A 161 7.77 18.06 -13.22
CA SER A 161 6.69 18.92 -13.69
C SER A 161 5.72 18.14 -14.56
N LYS A 162 4.76 17.46 -13.95
CA LYS A 162 3.73 16.70 -14.68
C LYS A 162 2.35 16.99 -14.13
N GLN A 163 1.42 17.35 -15.04
CA GLN A 163 0.02 17.54 -14.71
C GLN A 163 -0.65 16.17 -14.48
N ILE A 164 -1.20 15.96 -13.28
CA ILE A 164 -1.92 14.75 -12.91
C ILE A 164 -3.42 14.96 -13.12
N CYS A 165 -4.03 14.13 -13.97
CA CYS A 165 -5.45 14.22 -14.34
C CYS A 165 -5.99 12.91 -14.95
N PHE A 166 -5.25 11.79 -14.82
CA PHE A 166 -5.56 10.57 -15.54
C PHE A 166 -6.92 9.99 -15.20
N MET A 167 -7.27 9.90 -13.91
CA MET A 167 -8.55 9.31 -13.49
C MET A 167 -9.74 10.18 -13.90
N SER A 168 -9.62 11.51 -13.75
CA SER A 168 -10.71 12.42 -14.12
C SER A 168 -10.90 12.50 -15.64
N GLU A 169 -9.83 12.49 -16.44
CA GLU A 169 -9.90 12.48 -17.91
C GLU A 169 -10.33 11.11 -18.48
N HIS A 170 -10.17 10.03 -17.73
CA HIS A 170 -10.49 8.67 -18.16
C HIS A 170 -11.50 7.99 -17.23
N SER A 171 -12.47 8.75 -16.70
CA SER A 171 -13.45 8.26 -15.72
C SER A 171 -14.24 7.03 -16.22
N GLN A 172 -14.38 6.88 -17.54
CA GLN A 172 -15.00 5.70 -18.19
C GLN A 172 -14.23 4.39 -17.94
N LYS A 173 -12.98 4.43 -17.48
CA LYS A 173 -12.20 3.24 -17.10
C LYS A 173 -12.44 2.80 -15.66
N TYR A 174 -13.16 3.59 -14.88
CA TYR A 174 -13.39 3.38 -13.45
C TYR A 174 -14.88 3.26 -13.17
N PRO A 175 -15.43 2.02 -12.99
CA PRO A 175 -16.87 1.81 -12.80
C PRO A 175 -17.49 2.62 -11.67
N GLN A 176 -16.73 2.92 -10.61
CA GLN A 176 -17.16 3.73 -9.48
C GLN A 176 -17.39 5.18 -9.91
N LEU A 177 -16.49 5.76 -10.70
CA LEU A 177 -16.56 7.13 -11.19
C LEU A 177 -17.64 7.32 -12.26
N GLN A 178 -17.94 6.26 -13.04
CA GLN A 178 -19.03 6.29 -14.01
C GLN A 178 -20.40 6.36 -13.34
N LYS A 179 -20.56 5.69 -12.21
CA LYS A 179 -21.85 5.55 -11.51
C LYS A 179 -22.16 6.72 -10.61
N ASP A 180 -21.14 7.46 -10.16
CA ASP A 180 -21.28 8.54 -9.20
C ASP A 180 -20.43 9.75 -9.58
N SER A 181 -21.09 10.79 -10.07
CA SER A 181 -20.44 12.06 -10.46
C SER A 181 -19.87 12.82 -9.25
N SER A 182 -20.33 12.54 -8.03
CA SER A 182 -19.79 13.17 -6.82
C SER A 182 -18.37 12.63 -6.54
N LEU A 183 -18.12 11.34 -6.76
CA LEU A 183 -16.79 10.73 -6.65
C LEU A 183 -15.85 11.31 -7.71
N LEU A 184 -16.31 11.52 -8.94
CA LEU A 184 -15.50 12.15 -9.98
C LEU A 184 -15.09 13.58 -9.58
N LYS A 185 -16.01 14.36 -8.97
CA LYS A 185 -15.69 15.68 -8.46
C LYS A 185 -14.64 15.64 -7.35
N LYS A 186 -14.72 14.69 -6.42
CA LYS A 186 -13.71 14.47 -5.38
C LYS A 186 -12.34 14.10 -5.98
N ILE A 187 -12.28 13.20 -6.98
CA ILE A 187 -11.04 12.86 -7.68
C ILE A 187 -10.41 14.10 -8.31
N LYS A 188 -11.16 14.97 -8.98
CA LYS A 188 -10.65 16.25 -9.54
C LYS A 188 -10.05 17.15 -8.47
N THR A 189 -10.67 17.21 -7.29
CA THR A 189 -10.13 17.97 -6.15
C THR A 189 -8.80 17.36 -5.66
N ILE A 190 -8.72 16.04 -5.57
CA ILE A 190 -7.48 15.33 -5.20
C ILE A 190 -6.38 15.59 -6.23
N GLU A 191 -6.66 15.44 -7.52
CA GLU A 191 -5.71 15.73 -8.60
C GLU A 191 -5.23 17.18 -8.56
N THR A 192 -6.11 18.14 -8.25
CA THR A 192 -5.74 19.55 -8.06
C THR A 192 -4.76 19.70 -6.90
N ALA A 193 -5.02 19.06 -5.77
CA ALA A 193 -4.12 19.11 -4.60
C ALA A 193 -2.76 18.45 -4.90
N ILE A 194 -2.73 17.33 -5.63
CA ILE A 194 -1.48 16.70 -6.08
C ILE A 194 -0.67 17.67 -6.93
N ASN A 195 -1.30 18.37 -7.86
CA ASN A 195 -0.65 19.31 -8.79
C ASN A 195 -0.10 20.57 -8.12
N GLN A 196 -0.48 20.86 -6.90
CA GLN A 196 0.06 21.98 -6.11
C GLN A 196 1.35 21.61 -5.35
N ARG A 197 1.72 20.32 -5.32
CA ARG A 197 2.90 19.82 -4.59
C ARG A 197 4.11 19.73 -5.52
N THR A 198 5.29 19.81 -4.94
CA THR A 198 6.55 19.59 -5.67
C THR A 198 6.99 18.14 -5.48
N TYR A 199 7.26 17.47 -6.58
CA TYR A 199 7.83 16.13 -6.62
C TYR A 199 9.16 16.14 -7.38
N TYR A 200 9.94 15.10 -7.19
CA TYR A 200 11.24 14.93 -7.84
C TYR A 200 11.28 13.58 -8.55
N TYR A 201 12.11 13.48 -9.59
CA TYR A 201 12.43 12.21 -10.25
C TYR A 201 13.90 12.17 -10.65
N ILE A 202 14.44 10.98 -10.77
CA ILE A 202 15.82 10.75 -11.22
C ILE A 202 15.79 10.48 -12.73
N PRO A 203 16.42 11.34 -13.55
CA PRO A 203 16.57 11.10 -15.00
C PRO A 203 17.33 9.80 -15.28
N LYS A 204 17.03 9.15 -16.42
CA LYS A 204 17.62 7.85 -16.79
C LYS A 204 19.15 7.84 -16.83
N ASP A 205 19.74 8.93 -17.30
CA ASP A 205 21.18 9.13 -17.39
C ASP A 205 21.86 9.26 -16.02
N LYS A 206 21.10 9.60 -14.96
CA LYS A 206 21.60 9.72 -13.58
C LYS A 206 21.31 8.51 -12.70
N ILE A 207 20.65 7.47 -13.22
CA ILE A 207 20.26 6.30 -12.42
C ILE A 207 21.50 5.62 -11.79
N ASN A 208 22.59 5.47 -12.53
CA ASN A 208 23.81 4.82 -12.01
C ASN A 208 24.40 5.55 -10.79
N GLU A 209 24.38 6.88 -10.81
CA GLU A 209 24.83 7.69 -9.65
C GLU A 209 23.87 7.55 -8.46
N ALA A 210 22.57 7.59 -8.73
CA ALA A 210 21.54 7.44 -7.73
C ALA A 210 21.58 6.06 -7.04
N CYS A 211 21.91 5.00 -7.78
CA CYS A 211 22.03 3.64 -7.25
C CYS A 211 23.02 3.54 -6.08
N ASN A 212 24.02 4.44 -6.00
CA ASN A 212 24.96 4.47 -4.87
C ASN A 212 24.32 4.97 -3.57
N LYS A 213 23.21 5.73 -3.67
CA LYS A 213 22.49 6.29 -2.52
C LYS A 213 21.26 5.45 -2.14
N ILE A 214 20.76 4.61 -3.05
CA ILE A 214 19.66 3.69 -2.82
C ILE A 214 20.15 2.55 -1.92
N LYS A 215 19.34 2.19 -0.93
CA LYS A 215 19.56 1.05 -0.04
C LYS A 215 18.73 -0.15 -0.45
N ASN A 216 19.11 -1.32 0.05
CA ASN A 216 18.31 -2.53 -0.13
C ASN A 216 16.96 -2.37 0.59
N GLY A 217 15.86 -2.66 -0.10
CA GLY A 217 14.51 -2.47 0.42
C GLY A 217 13.91 -1.07 0.23
N ASP A 218 14.64 -0.10 -0.34
CA ASP A 218 14.05 1.18 -0.73
C ASP A 218 12.96 0.97 -1.79
N ILE A 219 11.88 1.76 -1.72
CA ILE A 219 10.79 1.70 -2.69
C ILE A 219 11.16 2.50 -3.92
N ILE A 220 11.02 1.90 -5.08
CA ILE A 220 11.28 2.51 -6.38
C ILE A 220 9.96 2.74 -7.09
N LEU A 221 9.63 4.01 -7.36
CA LEU A 221 8.48 4.43 -8.16
C LEU A 221 8.97 4.77 -9.58
N ILE A 222 8.42 4.11 -10.60
CA ILE A 222 8.82 4.32 -12.00
C ILE A 222 7.85 5.30 -12.67
N THR A 223 8.34 6.50 -12.97
CA THR A 223 7.58 7.52 -13.69
C THR A 223 7.22 7.07 -15.11
N THR A 224 6.15 7.64 -15.68
CA THR A 224 5.65 7.24 -17.00
C THR A 224 5.48 8.43 -17.95
N HIS A 225 5.52 8.17 -19.26
CA HIS A 225 5.18 9.15 -20.29
C HIS A 225 3.67 9.28 -20.53
N ILE A 226 2.84 8.40 -19.95
CA ILE A 226 1.38 8.45 -20.11
C ILE A 226 0.87 9.79 -19.56
N LYS A 227 0.18 10.55 -20.41
CA LYS A 227 -0.38 11.84 -20.05
C LYS A 227 -1.31 11.70 -18.82
N GLY A 228 -1.17 12.58 -17.85
CA GLY A 228 -2.02 12.64 -16.66
C GLY A 228 -1.71 11.60 -15.59
N LEU A 229 -0.82 10.64 -15.83
CA LEU A 229 -0.43 9.60 -14.86
C LEU A 229 0.99 9.84 -14.35
N ASP A 230 1.19 9.76 -13.04
CA ASP A 230 2.48 9.99 -12.36
C ASP A 230 3.48 8.85 -12.57
N THR A 231 3.10 7.63 -12.17
CA THR A 231 3.92 6.43 -12.27
C THR A 231 3.16 5.30 -12.95
N SER A 232 3.87 4.34 -13.51
CA SER A 232 3.27 3.14 -14.13
C SER A 232 3.65 1.85 -13.41
N HIS A 233 4.61 1.91 -12.50
CA HIS A 233 5.10 0.73 -11.82
C HIS A 233 5.86 1.08 -10.53
N LEU A 234 5.93 0.10 -9.61
CA LEU A 234 6.74 0.23 -8.40
C LEU A 234 7.22 -1.15 -7.91
N GLY A 235 8.19 -1.12 -7.00
CA GLY A 235 8.78 -2.29 -6.38
C GLY A 235 9.85 -1.89 -5.39
N PHE A 236 10.66 -2.84 -4.94
CA PHE A 236 11.74 -2.60 -4.00
C PHE A 236 13.11 -2.72 -4.68
N ALA A 237 14.04 -1.88 -4.27
CA ALA A 237 15.43 -2.05 -4.64
C ALA A 237 15.99 -3.35 -4.01
N TRP A 238 16.60 -4.16 -4.83
CA TRP A 238 17.30 -5.37 -4.42
C TRP A 238 18.78 -5.27 -4.80
N LYS A 239 19.65 -5.21 -3.80
CA LYS A 239 21.10 -5.10 -4.02
C LYS A 239 21.78 -6.45 -3.89
N LYS A 240 22.51 -6.83 -4.94
CA LYS A 240 23.32 -8.05 -4.97
C LYS A 240 24.59 -7.82 -5.77
N GLU A 241 25.74 -8.21 -5.23
CA GLU A 241 27.05 -8.17 -5.92
C GLU A 241 27.36 -6.80 -6.54
N GLY A 242 27.09 -5.71 -5.79
CA GLY A 242 27.32 -4.33 -6.24
C GLY A 242 26.31 -3.80 -7.27
N LYS A 243 25.35 -4.60 -7.72
CA LYS A 243 24.29 -4.21 -8.66
C LYS A 243 22.97 -3.98 -7.93
N THR A 244 22.17 -3.08 -8.48
CA THR A 244 20.79 -2.81 -8.00
C THR A 244 19.80 -3.37 -9.01
N TYR A 245 18.89 -4.20 -8.53
CA TYR A 245 17.80 -4.82 -9.27
C TYR A 245 16.47 -4.31 -8.71
N LEU A 246 15.38 -4.58 -9.42
CA LEU A 246 14.02 -4.30 -8.96
C LEU A 246 13.33 -5.61 -8.57
N LEU A 247 12.95 -5.76 -7.31
CA LEU A 247 12.08 -6.83 -6.82
C LEU A 247 10.64 -6.33 -6.89
N HIS A 248 9.81 -6.91 -7.75
CA HIS A 248 8.49 -6.40 -8.07
C HIS A 248 7.50 -7.49 -8.52
N ALA A 249 6.19 -7.21 -8.44
CA ALA A 249 5.18 -8.02 -9.11
C ALA A 249 5.12 -7.62 -10.59
N SER A 250 5.59 -8.47 -11.48
CA SER A 250 5.76 -8.20 -12.90
C SER A 250 4.56 -8.65 -13.72
N SER A 251 3.85 -7.71 -14.36
CA SER A 251 2.78 -8.04 -15.33
C SER A 251 3.31 -8.81 -16.55
N LYS A 252 4.55 -8.51 -16.96
CA LYS A 252 5.23 -9.20 -18.07
C LYS A 252 5.74 -10.59 -17.65
N GLY A 253 6.36 -10.70 -16.48
CA GLY A 253 6.86 -11.96 -15.93
C GLY A 253 5.77 -12.83 -15.28
N LYS A 254 4.53 -12.28 -15.13
CA LYS A 254 3.36 -12.96 -14.57
C LYS A 254 3.50 -13.38 -13.10
N GLN A 255 4.46 -12.86 -12.39
CA GLN A 255 4.72 -13.18 -10.98
C GLN A 255 5.58 -12.12 -10.29
N VAL A 256 5.72 -12.25 -8.97
CA VAL A 256 6.73 -11.51 -8.20
C VAL A 256 8.11 -12.09 -8.54
N MET A 257 9.03 -11.22 -8.95
CA MET A 257 10.37 -11.58 -9.43
C MET A 257 11.39 -10.47 -9.18
N ILE A 258 12.64 -10.78 -9.43
CA ILE A 258 13.77 -9.84 -9.46
C ILE A 258 14.22 -9.63 -10.91
#